data_e96d3291bb0cd4f6a433aeb8f3114414
#
_entry.id   e96d3291bb0cd4f6a433aeb8f3114414
#
_cell.length_a   1.000
_cell.length_b   1.000
_cell.length_c   1.000
_cell.angle_alpha   90.00
_cell.angle_beta   90.00
_cell.angle_gamma   90.00
#
_symmetry.space_group_name_H-M   'P 1'
#
loop_
_entity.id
_entity.type
_entity.pdbx_description
1 polymer ?
#
loop_
_entity_poly.entity_id
_entity_poly.type
_entity_poly.pdbx_seq_one_letter_code
_entity_poly.pdbx_strand_id
1 'polypeptide(L)'
;IKLEKIDPYSNELFILKNNKTNKRKNNVSNIRDGISEVFLNSAEILFNEGLDRQALIYAQISSYLAPNSDSSYYLLGRIFKSINNNERALEYFKKVNEYSLVTHDANIAYAETIYDLKGLNSSTQFLNNIKNSFPDNINYLRTMAELFYKADNFKKSIEYYDLIFKKIEKIEFKHWPLFYSSGIALERGKNWERAEKQFLTALQFVPNNPQVLNYLGYSWIDKGININEALEMIVNAAEQRPDDGYIIDSLGWAYYQIGKYEDAVINLEKAVELVSDSVIIDHLGDALFFSGRKIEAVFQWKRALEFNASDELKNILNNKINGDSLPKPGVNAVSKPI
;
A
#
# COMPACT_ATOMS: atom_id res chain seq x y z
N ILE A 1 13.12 -1.01 21.84
CA ILE A 1 12.20 -2.17 22.00
C ILE A 1 10.78 -1.87 21.44
N LYS A 2 10.24 -0.65 21.64
CA LYS A 2 8.92 -0.27 21.08
C LYS A 2 8.99 0.07 19.58
N LEU A 3 10.06 0.73 19.13
CA LEU A 3 10.28 1.11 17.73
C LEU A 3 10.51 -0.12 16.83
N GLU A 4 11.20 -1.15 17.33
CA GLU A 4 11.41 -2.42 16.58
C GLU A 4 10.11 -3.16 16.21
N LYS A 5 9.01 -2.89 16.94
CA LYS A 5 7.71 -3.49 16.64
C LYS A 5 6.91 -2.69 15.62
N ILE A 6 7.26 -1.42 15.38
CA ILE A 6 6.55 -0.51 14.47
C ILE A 6 7.22 -0.52 13.10
N ASP A 7 8.52 -0.28 13.04
CA ASP A 7 9.34 -0.41 11.82
C ASP A 7 10.74 -0.90 12.17
N PRO A 8 11.01 -2.20 12.00
CA PRO A 8 12.31 -2.79 12.35
C PRO A 8 13.46 -2.32 11.46
N TYR A 9 13.17 -1.71 10.33
CA TYR A 9 14.15 -1.13 9.40
C TYR A 9 14.24 0.39 9.49
N SER A 10 13.58 1.00 10.50
CA SER A 10 13.62 2.45 10.66
C SER A 10 15.07 2.93 10.91
N ASN A 11 15.38 4.05 10.29
CA ASN A 11 16.67 4.70 10.45
C ASN A 11 16.96 5.09 11.90
N GLU A 12 15.92 5.43 12.67
CA GLU A 12 16.02 5.72 14.11
C GLU A 12 16.59 4.53 14.89
N LEU A 13 16.13 3.32 14.60
CA LEU A 13 16.66 2.09 15.22
C LEU A 13 18.11 1.83 14.84
N PHE A 14 18.47 2.05 13.58
CA PHE A 14 19.85 1.90 13.15
C PHE A 14 20.76 2.85 13.88
N ILE A 15 20.40 4.12 13.99
CA ILE A 15 21.18 5.14 14.68
C ILE A 15 21.23 4.88 16.18
N LEU A 16 20.11 4.46 16.81
CA LEU A 16 20.08 4.07 18.22
C LEU A 16 20.96 2.84 18.50
N LYS A 17 21.04 1.87 17.58
CA LYS A 17 21.88 0.67 17.71
C LYS A 17 23.37 0.97 17.51
N ASN A 18 23.70 1.88 16.60
CA ASN A 18 25.09 2.19 16.25
C ASN A 18 25.70 3.36 17.03
N ASN A 19 24.87 4.27 17.56
CA ASN A 19 25.31 5.38 18.39
C ASN A 19 25.36 5.00 19.86
N LYS A 20 26.27 4.10 20.23
CA LYS A 20 26.58 3.83 21.68
C LYS A 20 27.15 5.02 22.42
N THR A 21 27.46 6.14 21.77
CA THR A 21 28.24 7.25 22.39
C THR A 21 27.71 8.65 22.15
N ASN A 22 26.73 8.86 21.27
CA ASN A 22 26.16 10.20 21.14
C ASN A 22 24.96 10.35 22.09
N LYS A 23 25.18 11.06 23.20
CA LYS A 23 24.08 11.69 23.94
C LYS A 23 23.09 12.24 22.92
N ARG A 24 21.78 11.88 23.06
CA ARG A 24 20.71 12.63 22.44
C ARG A 24 21.07 14.10 22.58
N LYS A 25 21.51 14.76 21.52
CA LYS A 25 21.42 16.21 21.46
C LYS A 25 19.94 16.48 21.62
N ASN A 26 19.55 17.03 22.78
CA ASN A 26 18.22 17.60 22.90
C ASN A 26 18.12 18.57 21.74
N ASN A 27 17.24 18.28 20.74
CA ASN A 27 17.00 19.18 19.62
C ASN A 27 16.45 20.54 20.09
N VAL A 28 16.07 20.62 21.37
CA VAL A 28 15.58 21.82 22.04
C VAL A 28 16.76 22.48 22.74
N SER A 29 17.38 23.44 22.09
CA SER A 29 18.48 24.24 22.65
C SER A 29 17.97 25.55 23.25
N ASN A 30 16.79 25.99 22.91
CA ASN A 30 16.15 27.22 23.38
C ASN A 30 14.62 27.12 23.30
N ILE A 31 13.90 28.12 23.83
CA ILE A 31 12.44 28.16 23.87
C ILE A 31 11.84 28.08 22.46
N ARG A 32 12.48 28.70 21.45
CA ARG A 32 12.00 28.74 20.07
C ARG A 32 12.04 27.33 19.45
N ASP A 33 13.09 26.56 19.72
CA ASP A 33 13.19 25.15 19.28
C ASP A 33 12.10 24.30 19.94
N GLY A 34 11.84 24.51 21.24
CA GLY A 34 10.76 23.79 21.94
C GLY A 34 9.36 24.08 21.36
N ILE A 35 9.08 25.34 21.04
CA ILE A 35 7.83 25.72 20.39
C ILE A 35 7.74 25.09 18.97
N SER A 36 8.86 25.08 18.22
CA SER A 36 8.93 24.43 16.91
C SER A 36 8.59 22.96 16.98
N GLU A 37 9.09 22.22 18.00
CA GLU A 37 8.79 20.81 18.18
C GLU A 37 7.30 20.55 18.47
N VAL A 38 6.65 21.42 19.25
CA VAL A 38 5.20 21.34 19.48
C VAL A 38 4.42 21.48 18.18
N PHE A 39 4.79 22.46 17.33
CA PHE A 39 4.16 22.63 16.02
C PHE A 39 4.44 21.46 15.08
N LEU A 40 5.64 20.88 15.11
CA LEU A 40 6.01 19.71 14.32
C LEU A 40 5.14 18.50 14.70
N ASN A 41 5.06 18.19 15.99
CA ASN A 41 4.25 17.08 16.49
C ASN A 41 2.76 17.26 16.16
N SER A 42 2.25 18.48 16.27
CA SER A 42 0.87 18.80 15.89
C SER A 42 0.64 18.61 14.39
N ALA A 43 1.62 19.01 13.54
CA ALA A 43 1.56 18.83 12.11
C ALA A 43 1.58 17.34 11.73
N GLU A 44 2.39 16.51 12.40
CA GLU A 44 2.42 15.07 12.17
C GLU A 44 1.09 14.39 12.51
N ILE A 45 0.47 14.77 13.63
CA ILE A 45 -0.86 14.25 14.01
C ILE A 45 -1.89 14.61 12.93
N LEU A 46 -1.97 15.89 12.55
CA LEU A 46 -2.91 16.36 11.53
C LEU A 46 -2.67 15.66 10.17
N PHE A 47 -1.42 15.47 9.80
CA PHE A 47 -1.07 14.78 8.56
C PHE A 47 -1.50 13.31 8.56
N ASN A 48 -1.31 12.62 9.69
CA ASN A 48 -1.74 11.23 9.85
C ASN A 48 -3.26 11.07 9.87
N GLU A 49 -4.00 12.13 10.21
CA GLU A 49 -5.46 12.19 10.13
C GLU A 49 -5.98 12.64 8.74
N GLY A 50 -5.08 12.84 7.76
CA GLY A 50 -5.44 13.27 6.40
C GLY A 50 -5.79 14.75 6.29
N LEU A 51 -5.50 15.57 7.32
CA LEU A 51 -5.76 16.99 7.36
C LEU A 51 -4.57 17.80 6.78
N ASP A 52 -4.20 17.48 5.53
CA ASP A 52 -2.97 17.96 4.87
C ASP A 52 -2.81 19.48 4.86
N ARG A 53 -3.89 20.23 4.64
CA ARG A 53 -3.84 21.70 4.61
C ARG A 53 -3.53 22.30 5.98
N GLN A 54 -4.11 21.76 7.03
CA GLN A 54 -3.84 22.17 8.40
C GLN A 54 -2.42 21.77 8.81
N ALA A 55 -2.03 20.52 8.50
CA ALA A 55 -0.66 20.02 8.72
C ALA A 55 0.38 20.93 8.07
N LEU A 56 0.13 21.40 6.83
CA LEU A 56 1.04 22.30 6.12
C LEU A 56 1.30 23.59 6.88
N ILE A 57 0.26 24.21 7.43
CA ILE A 57 0.39 25.46 8.21
C ILE A 57 1.29 25.25 9.42
N TYR A 58 1.02 24.19 10.19
CA TYR A 58 1.78 23.89 11.40
C TYR A 58 3.24 23.51 11.09
N ALA A 59 3.47 22.72 10.04
CA ALA A 59 4.81 22.36 9.59
C ALA A 59 5.62 23.57 9.10
N GLN A 60 4.97 24.54 8.43
CA GLN A 60 5.61 25.79 8.01
C GLN A 60 5.99 26.67 9.22
N ILE A 61 5.13 26.77 10.24
CA ILE A 61 5.44 27.48 11.48
C ILE A 61 6.62 26.80 12.17
N SER A 62 6.64 25.48 12.29
CA SER A 62 7.76 24.72 12.84
C SER A 62 9.05 25.04 12.10
N SER A 63 9.07 24.95 10.77
CA SER A 63 10.23 25.25 9.94
C SER A 63 10.69 26.71 10.03
N TYR A 64 9.76 27.66 10.22
CA TYR A 64 10.09 29.08 10.45
C TYR A 64 10.76 29.28 11.81
N LEU A 65 10.29 28.61 12.85
CA LEU A 65 10.83 28.70 14.20
C LEU A 65 12.21 28.01 14.31
N ALA A 66 12.40 26.89 13.64
CA ALA A 66 13.66 26.15 13.57
C ALA A 66 14.10 25.92 12.11
N PRO A 67 14.77 26.91 11.47
CA PRO A 67 15.10 26.86 10.03
C PRO A 67 16.07 25.75 9.61
N ASN A 68 16.66 25.03 10.56
CA ASN A 68 17.57 23.90 10.30
C ASN A 68 16.98 22.56 10.82
N SER A 69 15.66 22.49 11.00
CA SER A 69 14.97 21.27 11.43
C SER A 69 14.79 20.31 10.25
N ASP A 70 15.61 19.28 10.17
CA ASP A 70 15.51 18.23 9.15
C ASP A 70 14.16 17.51 9.19
N SER A 71 13.62 17.27 10.40
CA SER A 71 12.30 16.64 10.57
C SER A 71 11.18 17.52 10.01
N SER A 72 11.26 18.86 10.19
CA SER A 72 10.30 19.79 9.61
C SER A 72 10.39 19.79 8.09
N TYR A 73 11.59 19.75 7.52
CA TYR A 73 11.77 19.65 6.07
C TYR A 73 11.24 18.32 5.52
N TYR A 74 11.53 17.21 6.17
CA TYR A 74 11.02 15.91 5.77
C TYR A 74 9.50 15.87 5.79
N LEU A 75 8.85 16.35 6.87
CA LEU A 75 7.40 16.41 6.97
C LEU A 75 6.79 17.31 5.90
N LEU A 76 7.37 18.52 5.67
CA LEU A 76 6.92 19.40 4.59
C LEU A 76 7.00 18.72 3.22
N GLY A 77 8.08 18.00 2.95
CA GLY A 77 8.22 17.21 1.72
C GLY A 77 7.09 16.18 1.57
N ARG A 78 6.76 15.45 2.64
CA ARG A 78 5.65 14.48 2.64
C ARG A 78 4.29 15.14 2.41
N ILE A 79 4.02 16.25 3.07
CA ILE A 79 2.76 16.99 2.91
C ILE A 79 2.65 17.55 1.48
N PHE A 80 3.72 18.12 0.92
CA PHE A 80 3.68 18.60 -0.46
C PHE A 80 3.46 17.47 -1.47
N LYS A 81 4.02 16.27 -1.21
CA LYS A 81 3.77 15.08 -2.03
C LYS A 81 2.30 14.65 -1.95
N SER A 82 1.69 14.62 -0.77
CA SER A 82 0.28 14.21 -0.59
C SER A 82 -0.71 15.12 -1.31
N ILE A 83 -0.40 16.44 -1.37
CA ILE A 83 -1.22 17.41 -2.13
C ILE A 83 -0.80 17.53 -3.61
N ASN A 84 -0.06 16.55 -4.14
CA ASN A 84 0.42 16.48 -5.53
C ASN A 84 1.34 17.64 -5.99
N ASN A 85 2.00 18.33 -5.05
CA ASN A 85 3.01 19.36 -5.39
C ASN A 85 4.42 18.74 -5.33
N ASN A 86 4.70 17.90 -6.30
CA ASN A 86 5.92 17.08 -6.33
C ASN A 86 7.20 17.91 -6.46
N GLU A 87 7.18 19.06 -7.14
CA GLU A 87 8.34 19.95 -7.26
C GLU A 87 8.76 20.50 -5.90
N ARG A 88 7.79 21.02 -5.11
CA ARG A 88 8.04 21.47 -3.75
C ARG A 88 8.44 20.34 -2.81
N ALA A 89 7.86 19.17 -2.96
CA ALA A 89 8.27 18.00 -2.19
C ALA A 89 9.77 17.72 -2.38
N LEU A 90 10.26 17.68 -3.63
CA LEU A 90 11.68 17.50 -3.94
C LEU A 90 12.57 18.60 -3.35
N GLU A 91 12.13 19.87 -3.37
CA GLU A 91 12.87 20.98 -2.75
C GLU A 91 13.08 20.78 -1.26
N TYR A 92 12.04 20.33 -0.55
CA TYR A 92 12.12 20.12 0.90
C TYR A 92 12.91 18.86 1.27
N PHE A 93 12.75 17.75 0.56
CA PHE A 93 13.58 16.56 0.79
C PHE A 93 15.07 16.83 0.61
N LYS A 94 15.45 17.68 -0.38
CA LYS A 94 16.84 18.08 -0.60
C LYS A 94 17.44 18.92 0.52
N LYS A 95 16.64 19.61 1.35
CA LYS A 95 17.12 20.40 2.47
C LYS A 95 17.51 19.55 3.67
N VAL A 96 17.09 18.27 3.70
CA VAL A 96 17.43 17.34 4.76
C VAL A 96 18.93 17.05 4.74
N ASN A 97 19.60 17.26 5.87
CA ASN A 97 21.04 17.05 6.01
C ASN A 97 21.39 15.56 5.87
N GLU A 98 22.51 15.25 5.19
CA GLU A 98 22.97 13.87 4.96
C GLU A 98 23.30 13.08 6.23
N TYR A 99 23.49 13.76 7.35
CA TYR A 99 23.77 13.14 8.68
C TYR A 99 22.55 13.14 9.61
N SER A 100 21.38 13.51 9.11
CA SER A 100 20.15 13.54 9.88
C SER A 100 19.58 12.14 10.14
N LEU A 101 18.79 12.02 11.19
CA LEU A 101 18.03 10.80 11.51
C LEU A 101 17.03 10.42 10.39
N VAL A 102 16.46 11.42 9.74
CA VAL A 102 15.42 11.23 8.69
C VAL A 102 15.99 11.19 7.27
N THR A 103 17.32 11.17 7.11
CA THR A 103 17.97 11.23 5.79
C THR A 103 17.56 10.08 4.88
N HIS A 104 17.50 8.85 5.42
CA HIS A 104 17.15 7.69 4.59
C HIS A 104 15.71 7.72 4.15
N ASP A 105 14.80 8.09 5.04
CA ASP A 105 13.38 8.21 4.73
C ASP A 105 13.13 9.35 3.72
N ALA A 106 13.87 10.47 3.88
CA ALA A 106 13.83 11.56 2.93
C ALA A 106 14.36 11.16 1.54
N ASN A 107 15.44 10.37 1.48
CA ASN A 107 15.99 9.85 0.22
C ASN A 107 15.05 8.87 -0.47
N ILE A 108 14.38 8.01 0.28
CA ILE A 108 13.35 7.10 -0.26
C ILE A 108 12.18 7.92 -0.83
N ALA A 109 11.63 8.84 -0.03
CA ALA A 109 10.53 9.69 -0.45
C ALA A 109 10.91 10.58 -1.66
N TYR A 110 12.16 11.07 -1.70
CA TYR A 110 12.71 11.80 -2.85
C TYR A 110 12.76 10.91 -4.10
N ALA A 111 13.25 9.67 -3.99
CA ALA A 111 13.32 8.73 -5.11
C ALA A 111 11.92 8.39 -5.65
N GLU A 112 10.95 8.17 -4.79
CA GLU A 112 9.54 7.95 -5.17
C GLU A 112 8.95 9.17 -5.87
N THR A 113 9.25 10.38 -5.37
CA THR A 113 8.77 11.63 -5.99
C THR A 113 9.42 11.86 -7.36
N ILE A 114 10.71 11.49 -7.53
CA ILE A 114 11.34 11.47 -8.86
C ILE A 114 10.65 10.48 -9.79
N TYR A 115 10.27 9.30 -9.28
CA TYR A 115 9.54 8.33 -10.07
C TYR A 115 8.23 8.91 -10.61
N ASP A 116 7.46 9.56 -9.75
CA ASP A 116 6.17 10.17 -10.12
C ASP A 116 6.32 11.29 -11.17
N LEU A 117 7.44 12.05 -11.14
CA LEU A 117 7.71 13.16 -12.06
C LEU A 117 8.48 12.79 -13.33
N LYS A 118 9.42 11.87 -13.23
CA LYS A 118 10.46 11.62 -14.26
C LYS A 118 10.62 10.14 -14.61
N GLY A 119 9.81 9.28 -13.99
CA GLY A 119 9.79 7.85 -14.24
C GLY A 119 10.95 7.06 -13.62
N LEU A 120 10.89 5.74 -13.86
CA LEU A 120 11.74 4.74 -13.24
C LEU A 120 13.25 4.98 -13.41
N ASN A 121 13.68 5.33 -14.63
CA ASN A 121 15.11 5.48 -14.91
C ASN A 121 15.76 6.56 -14.05
N SER A 122 15.11 7.72 -13.92
CA SER A 122 15.62 8.83 -13.11
C SER A 122 15.67 8.49 -11.63
N SER A 123 14.64 7.81 -11.12
CA SER A 123 14.55 7.39 -9.72
C SER A 123 15.62 6.34 -9.37
N THR A 124 15.77 5.30 -10.20
CA THR A 124 16.76 4.26 -9.98
C THR A 124 18.19 4.79 -10.13
N GLN A 125 18.43 5.73 -11.04
CA GLN A 125 19.74 6.39 -11.16
C GLN A 125 20.09 7.17 -9.89
N PHE A 126 19.13 7.93 -9.33
CA PHE A 126 19.34 8.62 -8.06
C PHE A 126 19.71 7.64 -6.93
N LEU A 127 18.92 6.58 -6.75
CA LEU A 127 19.18 5.57 -5.71
C LEU A 127 20.52 4.87 -5.88
N ASN A 128 20.95 4.58 -7.12
CA ASN A 128 22.26 3.99 -7.38
C ASN A 128 23.40 4.93 -6.97
N ASN A 129 23.23 6.23 -7.16
CA ASN A 129 24.25 7.23 -6.77
C ASN A 129 24.43 7.31 -5.24
N ILE A 130 23.36 7.09 -4.47
CA ILE A 130 23.38 7.15 -3.00
C ILE A 130 23.38 5.77 -2.33
N LYS A 131 23.58 4.69 -3.09
CA LYS A 131 23.52 3.31 -2.58
C LYS A 131 24.40 3.09 -1.34
N ASN A 132 25.59 3.67 -1.31
CA ASN A 132 26.55 3.49 -0.22
C ASN A 132 26.18 4.28 1.05
N SER A 133 25.22 5.21 0.97
CA SER A 133 24.71 5.93 2.13
C SER A 133 23.62 5.19 2.90
N PHE A 134 23.11 4.09 2.38
CA PHE A 134 22.17 3.23 3.10
C PHE A 134 22.90 2.38 4.14
N PRO A 135 22.49 2.43 5.42
CA PRO A 135 23.18 1.75 6.51
C PRO A 135 23.14 0.23 6.42
N ASP A 136 22.02 -0.30 5.96
CA ASP A 136 21.90 -1.68 5.52
C ASP A 136 21.50 -1.70 4.03
N ASN A 137 21.95 -2.69 3.32
CA ASN A 137 21.62 -2.80 1.90
C ASN A 137 20.15 -3.29 1.70
N ILE A 138 19.44 -3.65 2.77
CA ILE A 138 18.06 -4.17 2.69
C ILE A 138 17.08 -3.06 2.35
N ASN A 139 17.16 -1.89 2.99
CA ASN A 139 16.28 -0.76 2.67
C ASN A 139 16.44 -0.27 1.23
N TYR A 140 17.69 -0.16 0.77
CA TYR A 140 17.97 0.14 -0.64
C TYR A 140 17.32 -0.89 -1.59
N LEU A 141 17.55 -2.19 -1.33
CA LEU A 141 17.02 -3.26 -2.17
C LEU A 141 15.47 -3.28 -2.15
N ARG A 142 14.86 -3.04 -0.98
CA ARG A 142 13.41 -2.93 -0.83
C ARG A 142 12.85 -1.79 -1.67
N THR A 143 13.43 -0.59 -1.57
CA THR A 143 13.00 0.56 -2.36
C THR A 143 13.12 0.30 -3.87
N MET A 144 14.21 -0.34 -4.29
CA MET A 144 14.36 -0.76 -5.70
C MET A 144 13.26 -1.75 -6.11
N ALA A 145 12.97 -2.76 -5.28
CA ALA A 145 11.90 -3.73 -5.55
C ALA A 145 10.54 -3.03 -5.70
N GLU A 146 10.22 -2.11 -4.80
CA GLU A 146 8.96 -1.35 -4.79
C GLU A 146 8.83 -0.44 -6.02
N LEU A 147 9.91 0.24 -6.44
CA LEU A 147 9.92 1.07 -7.65
C LEU A 147 9.72 0.23 -8.93
N PHE A 148 10.38 -0.92 -9.01
CA PHE A 148 10.16 -1.82 -10.14
C PHE A 148 8.76 -2.42 -10.13
N TYR A 149 8.19 -2.71 -8.97
CA TYR A 149 6.80 -3.13 -8.84
C TYR A 149 5.82 -2.05 -9.34
N LYS A 150 6.00 -0.79 -8.90
CA LYS A 150 5.20 0.36 -9.36
C LYS A 150 5.26 0.57 -10.88
N ALA A 151 6.38 0.19 -11.49
CA ALA A 151 6.59 0.28 -12.94
C ALA A 151 6.15 -0.99 -13.69
N ASP A 152 5.35 -1.87 -13.08
CA ASP A 152 4.89 -3.14 -13.61
C ASP A 152 6.04 -4.08 -14.07
N ASN A 153 7.26 -3.79 -13.65
CA ASN A 153 8.41 -4.65 -13.91
C ASN A 153 8.57 -5.70 -12.80
N PHE A 154 7.57 -6.57 -12.71
CA PHE A 154 7.50 -7.59 -11.65
C PHE A 154 8.72 -8.50 -11.64
N LYS A 155 9.28 -8.82 -12.81
CA LYS A 155 10.49 -9.64 -12.90
C LYS A 155 11.65 -9.03 -12.12
N LYS A 156 11.94 -7.74 -12.33
CA LYS A 156 13.02 -7.06 -11.58
C LYS A 156 12.67 -6.86 -10.12
N SER A 157 11.42 -6.56 -9.81
CA SER A 157 10.96 -6.49 -8.42
C SER A 157 11.27 -7.78 -7.65
N ILE A 158 10.92 -8.92 -8.23
CA ILE A 158 11.19 -10.26 -7.67
C ILE A 158 12.71 -10.49 -7.50
N GLU A 159 13.52 -10.14 -8.50
CA GLU A 159 14.98 -10.27 -8.41
C GLU A 159 15.55 -9.50 -7.20
N TYR A 160 15.04 -8.30 -6.92
CA TYR A 160 15.46 -7.51 -5.75
C TYR A 160 14.98 -8.13 -4.43
N TYR A 161 13.75 -8.66 -4.34
CA TYR A 161 13.31 -9.42 -3.17
C TYR A 161 14.15 -10.68 -2.95
N ASP A 162 14.52 -11.41 -4.00
CA ASP A 162 15.41 -12.58 -3.92
C ASP A 162 16.79 -12.19 -3.37
N LEU A 163 17.31 -11.00 -3.73
CA LEU A 163 18.56 -10.49 -3.17
C LEU A 163 18.42 -10.14 -1.68
N ILE A 164 17.26 -9.61 -1.24
CA ILE A 164 16.99 -9.35 0.18
C ILE A 164 17.03 -10.67 0.97
N PHE A 165 16.29 -11.69 0.52
CA PHE A 165 16.21 -12.97 1.23
C PHE A 165 17.55 -13.71 1.28
N LYS A 166 18.43 -13.53 0.29
CA LYS A 166 19.81 -14.06 0.34
C LYS A 166 20.68 -13.39 1.40
N LYS A 167 20.34 -12.17 1.84
CA LYS A 167 21.08 -11.43 2.88
C LYS A 167 20.55 -11.68 4.28
N ILE A 168 19.36 -12.19 4.42
CA ILE A 168 18.75 -12.51 5.71
C ILE A 168 19.29 -13.84 6.19
N GLU A 169 20.18 -13.79 7.18
CA GLU A 169 20.76 -15.01 7.78
C GLU A 169 19.74 -15.78 8.62
N LYS A 170 18.87 -15.05 9.33
CA LYS A 170 17.82 -15.60 10.19
C LYS A 170 16.52 -14.88 9.98
N ILE A 171 15.47 -15.63 9.64
CA ILE A 171 14.12 -15.10 9.52
C ILE A 171 13.57 -14.81 10.91
N GLU A 172 13.06 -13.60 11.11
CA GLU A 172 12.49 -13.09 12.36
C GLU A 172 11.15 -12.39 12.10
N PHE A 173 10.38 -12.13 13.16
CA PHE A 173 9.09 -11.43 13.09
C PHE A 173 9.14 -10.16 12.22
N LYS A 174 10.17 -9.34 12.36
CA LYS A 174 10.32 -8.08 11.60
C LYS A 174 10.33 -8.24 10.07
N HIS A 175 10.54 -9.46 9.56
CA HIS A 175 10.63 -9.73 8.12
C HIS A 175 9.27 -10.03 7.46
N TRP A 176 8.18 -10.19 8.22
CA TRP A 176 6.88 -10.51 7.64
C TRP A 176 6.43 -9.53 6.53
N PRO A 177 6.69 -8.20 6.61
CA PRO A 177 6.30 -7.29 5.52
C PRO A 177 7.04 -7.57 4.21
N LEU A 178 8.28 -8.05 4.28
CA LEU A 178 9.05 -8.43 3.09
C LEU A 178 8.46 -9.66 2.41
N PHE A 179 8.02 -10.64 3.19
CA PHE A 179 7.32 -11.81 2.66
C PHE A 179 6.00 -11.42 2.01
N TYR A 180 5.22 -10.56 2.65
CA TYR A 180 3.96 -10.06 2.11
C TYR A 180 4.18 -9.31 0.79
N SER A 181 5.06 -8.32 0.74
CA SER A 181 5.32 -7.53 -0.48
C SER A 181 5.94 -8.36 -1.60
N SER A 182 6.84 -9.32 -1.26
CA SER A 182 7.37 -10.27 -2.24
C SER A 182 6.29 -11.19 -2.79
N GLY A 183 5.36 -11.64 -1.95
CA GLY A 183 4.20 -12.43 -2.36
C GLY A 183 3.37 -11.72 -3.40
N ILE A 184 3.07 -10.44 -3.18
CA ILE A 184 2.34 -9.59 -4.13
C ILE A 184 3.12 -9.47 -5.46
N ALA A 185 4.41 -9.18 -5.42
CA ALA A 185 5.23 -9.07 -6.63
C ALA A 185 5.28 -10.38 -7.43
N LEU A 186 5.36 -11.52 -6.73
CA LEU A 186 5.36 -12.85 -7.34
C LEU A 186 4.00 -13.19 -7.97
N GLU A 187 2.90 -12.87 -7.30
CA GLU A 187 1.54 -13.09 -7.81
C GLU A 187 1.31 -12.26 -9.08
N ARG A 188 1.60 -10.96 -9.06
CA ARG A 188 1.52 -10.09 -10.23
C ARG A 188 2.46 -10.53 -11.36
N GLY A 189 3.62 -11.11 -11.01
CA GLY A 189 4.57 -11.74 -11.92
C GLY A 189 4.17 -13.14 -12.39
N LYS A 190 2.93 -13.59 -12.08
CA LYS A 190 2.35 -14.89 -12.47
C LYS A 190 3.13 -16.12 -11.92
N ASN A 191 3.83 -15.96 -10.80
CA ASN A 191 4.53 -17.05 -10.11
C ASN A 191 3.79 -17.42 -8.81
N TRP A 192 2.62 -18.01 -8.97
CA TRP A 192 1.69 -18.29 -7.87
C TRP A 192 2.27 -19.18 -6.79
N GLU A 193 2.91 -20.29 -7.18
CA GLU A 193 3.46 -21.26 -6.23
C GLU A 193 4.43 -20.60 -5.21
N ARG A 194 5.30 -19.72 -5.71
CA ARG A 194 6.19 -18.94 -4.84
C ARG A 194 5.44 -17.86 -4.05
N ALA A 195 4.45 -17.21 -4.66
CA ALA A 195 3.65 -16.17 -4.01
C ALA A 195 2.91 -16.73 -2.79
N GLU A 196 2.20 -17.84 -2.96
CA GLU A 196 1.48 -18.52 -1.88
C GLU A 196 2.40 -18.87 -0.71
N LYS A 197 3.59 -19.43 -1.01
CA LYS A 197 4.59 -19.74 0.03
C LYS A 197 5.01 -18.48 0.80
N GLN A 198 5.15 -17.34 0.14
CA GLN A 198 5.52 -16.09 0.79
C GLN A 198 4.40 -15.59 1.70
N PHE A 199 3.14 -15.61 1.24
CA PHE A 199 2.00 -15.22 2.08
C PHE A 199 1.84 -16.14 3.29
N LEU A 200 1.93 -17.45 3.10
CA LEU A 200 1.88 -18.42 4.20
C LEU A 200 3.02 -18.20 5.19
N THR A 201 4.22 -17.86 4.72
CA THR A 201 5.35 -17.50 5.60
C THR A 201 5.06 -16.22 6.39
N ALA A 202 4.47 -15.20 5.76
CA ALA A 202 4.06 -14.00 6.47
C ALA A 202 3.05 -14.32 7.58
N LEU A 203 2.04 -15.17 7.31
CA LEU A 203 1.03 -15.59 8.29
C LEU A 203 1.60 -16.40 9.46
N GLN A 204 2.74 -17.09 9.32
CA GLN A 204 3.41 -17.73 10.46
C GLN A 204 3.83 -16.72 11.53
N PHE A 205 4.13 -15.47 11.14
CA PHE A 205 4.51 -14.39 12.05
C PHE A 205 3.31 -13.53 12.49
N VAL A 206 2.35 -13.35 11.60
CA VAL A 206 1.17 -12.48 11.80
C VAL A 206 -0.12 -13.21 11.40
N PRO A 207 -0.52 -14.27 12.12
CA PRO A 207 -1.59 -15.18 11.69
C PRO A 207 -2.95 -14.50 11.48
N ASN A 208 -3.19 -13.38 12.15
CA ASN A 208 -4.43 -12.62 12.06
C ASN A 208 -4.26 -11.24 11.38
N ASN A 209 -3.22 -11.04 10.58
CA ASN A 209 -3.07 -9.77 9.88
C ASN A 209 -4.11 -9.65 8.76
N PRO A 210 -5.04 -8.66 8.81
CA PRO A 210 -6.15 -8.59 7.88
C PRO A 210 -5.71 -8.37 6.43
N GLN A 211 -4.60 -7.67 6.19
CA GLN A 211 -4.10 -7.45 4.83
C GLN A 211 -3.57 -8.74 4.20
N VAL A 212 -2.81 -9.54 4.97
CA VAL A 212 -2.25 -10.81 4.46
C VAL A 212 -3.36 -11.83 4.27
N LEU A 213 -4.29 -11.93 5.25
CA LEU A 213 -5.47 -12.81 5.15
C LEU A 213 -6.31 -12.47 3.93
N ASN A 214 -6.61 -11.19 3.74
CA ASN A 214 -7.41 -10.74 2.61
C ASN A 214 -6.74 -11.05 1.27
N TYR A 215 -5.44 -10.74 1.13
CA TYR A 215 -4.75 -10.93 -0.14
C TYR A 215 -4.62 -12.40 -0.52
N LEU A 216 -4.24 -13.27 0.42
CA LEU A 216 -4.13 -14.70 0.19
C LEU A 216 -5.52 -15.31 -0.08
N GLY A 217 -6.51 -14.99 0.75
CA GLY A 217 -7.87 -15.48 0.60
C GLY A 217 -8.49 -15.06 -0.74
N TYR A 218 -8.37 -13.79 -1.12
CA TYR A 218 -8.83 -13.30 -2.43
C TYR A 218 -8.15 -14.07 -3.58
N SER A 219 -6.82 -14.25 -3.50
CA SER A 219 -6.08 -14.97 -4.54
C SER A 219 -6.50 -16.43 -4.66
N TRP A 220 -6.82 -17.10 -3.54
CA TRP A 220 -7.35 -18.47 -3.55
C TRP A 220 -8.75 -18.54 -4.15
N ILE A 221 -9.63 -17.59 -3.80
CA ILE A 221 -10.98 -17.48 -4.39
C ILE A 221 -10.90 -17.30 -5.90
N ASP A 222 -10.07 -16.36 -6.37
CA ASP A 222 -9.92 -16.08 -7.81
C ASP A 222 -9.38 -17.29 -8.59
N LYS A 223 -8.54 -18.09 -7.97
CA LYS A 223 -7.98 -19.32 -8.55
C LYS A 223 -8.83 -20.58 -8.35
N GLY A 224 -9.91 -20.49 -7.60
CA GLY A 224 -10.81 -21.60 -7.31
C GLY A 224 -10.18 -22.68 -6.42
N ILE A 225 -9.24 -22.34 -5.54
CA ILE A 225 -8.56 -23.26 -4.64
C ILE A 225 -8.84 -22.86 -3.18
N ASN A 226 -8.82 -23.85 -2.27
CA ASN A 226 -8.97 -23.66 -0.81
C ASN A 226 -10.17 -22.77 -0.43
N ILE A 227 -11.29 -22.86 -1.16
CA ILE A 227 -12.42 -21.92 -1.12
C ILE A 227 -12.96 -21.67 0.30
N ASN A 228 -13.13 -22.74 1.11
CA ASN A 228 -13.69 -22.60 2.45
C ASN A 228 -12.72 -21.84 3.37
N GLU A 229 -11.45 -22.18 3.35
CA GLU A 229 -10.41 -21.52 4.14
C GLU A 229 -10.21 -20.07 3.67
N ALA A 230 -10.24 -19.84 2.35
CA ALA A 230 -10.16 -18.51 1.77
C ALA A 230 -11.32 -17.60 2.25
N LEU A 231 -12.54 -18.12 2.25
CA LEU A 231 -13.69 -17.37 2.73
C LEU A 231 -13.56 -17.04 4.23
N GLU A 232 -13.13 -18.00 5.06
CA GLU A 232 -12.87 -17.74 6.49
C GLU A 232 -11.81 -16.65 6.70
N MET A 233 -10.74 -16.67 5.92
CA MET A 233 -9.70 -15.62 5.96
C MET A 233 -10.26 -14.25 5.61
N ILE A 234 -11.04 -14.14 4.53
CA ILE A 234 -11.61 -12.86 4.09
C ILE A 234 -12.66 -12.34 5.08
N VAL A 235 -13.50 -13.23 5.62
CA VAL A 235 -14.47 -12.88 6.68
C VAL A 235 -13.72 -12.31 7.89
N ASN A 236 -12.69 -13.00 8.36
CA ASN A 236 -11.87 -12.55 9.49
C ASN A 236 -11.23 -11.17 9.22
N ALA A 237 -10.72 -10.95 8.00
CA ALA A 237 -10.16 -9.66 7.61
C ALA A 237 -11.22 -8.55 7.61
N ALA A 238 -12.43 -8.82 7.09
CA ALA A 238 -13.55 -7.87 7.04
C ALA A 238 -14.09 -7.52 8.43
N GLU A 239 -14.13 -8.48 9.35
CA GLU A 239 -14.51 -8.22 10.74
C GLU A 239 -13.53 -7.30 11.47
N GLN A 240 -12.23 -7.42 11.18
CA GLN A 240 -11.20 -6.56 11.76
C GLN A 240 -11.16 -5.16 11.13
N ARG A 241 -11.57 -5.02 9.86
CA ARG A 241 -11.51 -3.78 9.07
C ARG A 241 -12.84 -3.54 8.36
N PRO A 242 -13.93 -3.32 9.11
CA PRO A 242 -15.27 -3.18 8.54
C PRO A 242 -15.48 -1.88 7.73
N ASP A 243 -14.54 -0.97 7.79
CA ASP A 243 -14.47 0.32 7.11
C ASP A 243 -13.47 0.35 5.93
N ASP A 244 -12.79 -0.78 5.65
CA ASP A 244 -11.89 -0.92 4.50
C ASP A 244 -12.66 -1.44 3.27
N GLY A 245 -13.00 -0.54 2.36
CA GLY A 245 -13.81 -0.86 1.18
C GLY A 245 -13.19 -1.94 0.28
N TYR A 246 -11.87 -2.04 0.21
CA TYR A 246 -11.20 -3.08 -0.58
C TYR A 246 -11.30 -4.47 0.05
N ILE A 247 -11.27 -4.56 1.38
CA ILE A 247 -11.47 -5.83 2.09
C ILE A 247 -12.95 -6.26 1.99
N ILE A 248 -13.88 -5.30 2.10
CA ILE A 248 -15.31 -5.58 1.94
C ILE A 248 -15.65 -5.99 0.51
N ASP A 249 -15.00 -5.39 -0.51
CA ASP A 249 -15.09 -5.85 -1.89
C ASP A 249 -14.64 -7.31 -2.06
N SER A 250 -13.49 -7.65 -1.48
CA SER A 250 -12.98 -9.02 -1.51
C SER A 250 -13.97 -10.02 -0.90
N LEU A 251 -14.68 -9.62 0.18
CA LEU A 251 -15.73 -10.45 0.79
C LEU A 251 -16.93 -10.60 -0.15
N GLY A 252 -17.38 -9.51 -0.75
CA GLY A 252 -18.47 -9.54 -1.73
C GLY A 252 -18.12 -10.40 -2.95
N TRP A 253 -16.89 -10.24 -3.47
CA TRP A 253 -16.39 -11.07 -4.58
C TRP A 253 -16.29 -12.55 -4.22
N ALA A 254 -15.85 -12.87 -2.98
CA ALA A 254 -15.85 -14.25 -2.50
C ALA A 254 -17.25 -14.86 -2.48
N TYR A 255 -18.26 -14.13 -2.00
CA TYR A 255 -19.65 -14.58 -2.04
C TYR A 255 -20.15 -14.76 -3.49
N TYR A 256 -19.79 -13.86 -4.39
CA TYR A 256 -20.10 -13.99 -5.81
C TYR A 256 -19.54 -15.28 -6.41
N GLN A 257 -18.26 -15.56 -6.15
CA GLN A 257 -17.56 -16.73 -6.70
C GLN A 257 -18.14 -18.07 -6.19
N ILE A 258 -18.75 -18.09 -5.01
CA ILE A 258 -19.44 -19.29 -4.48
C ILE A 258 -20.95 -19.31 -4.79
N GLY A 259 -21.45 -18.35 -5.60
CA GLY A 259 -22.83 -18.29 -6.05
C GLY A 259 -23.83 -17.73 -5.03
N LYS A 260 -23.37 -17.11 -3.94
CA LYS A 260 -24.21 -16.41 -2.97
C LYS A 260 -24.41 -14.96 -3.38
N TYR A 261 -25.17 -14.76 -4.48
CA TYR A 261 -25.25 -13.46 -5.14
C TYR A 261 -25.92 -12.37 -4.31
N GLU A 262 -26.90 -12.71 -3.46
CA GLU A 262 -27.54 -11.76 -2.56
C GLU A 262 -26.56 -11.28 -1.48
N ASP A 263 -25.78 -12.18 -0.87
CA ASP A 263 -24.74 -11.81 0.09
C ASP A 263 -23.63 -10.99 -0.59
N ALA A 264 -23.30 -11.32 -1.84
CA ALA A 264 -22.35 -10.55 -2.63
C ALA A 264 -22.83 -9.11 -2.86
N VAL A 265 -24.10 -8.92 -3.24
CA VAL A 265 -24.67 -7.57 -3.46
C VAL A 265 -24.61 -6.75 -2.18
N ILE A 266 -25.01 -7.31 -1.02
CA ILE A 266 -25.00 -6.59 0.26
C ILE A 266 -23.58 -6.06 0.59
N ASN A 267 -22.56 -6.91 0.44
CA ASN A 267 -21.19 -6.51 0.75
C ASN A 267 -20.61 -5.54 -0.30
N LEU A 268 -20.90 -5.75 -1.58
CA LEU A 268 -20.42 -4.88 -2.64
C LEU A 268 -21.10 -3.50 -2.62
N GLU A 269 -22.39 -3.40 -2.27
CA GLU A 269 -23.06 -2.11 -2.02
C GLU A 269 -22.31 -1.34 -0.91
N LYS A 270 -21.99 -2.02 0.21
CA LYS A 270 -21.20 -1.42 1.29
C LYS A 270 -19.78 -1.01 0.83
N ALA A 271 -19.10 -1.84 0.04
CA ALA A 271 -17.78 -1.53 -0.50
C ALA A 271 -17.79 -0.26 -1.37
N VAL A 272 -18.79 -0.11 -2.25
CA VAL A 272 -18.98 1.05 -3.13
C VAL A 272 -19.30 2.32 -2.33
N GLU A 273 -19.97 2.21 -1.18
CA GLU A 273 -20.19 3.35 -0.26
C GLU A 273 -18.88 3.81 0.38
N LEU A 274 -18.00 2.87 0.73
CA LEU A 274 -16.71 3.17 1.37
C LEU A 274 -15.66 3.68 0.37
N VAL A 275 -15.63 3.11 -0.86
CA VAL A 275 -14.62 3.45 -1.88
C VAL A 275 -15.28 3.52 -3.26
N SER A 276 -15.16 4.66 -3.90
CA SER A 276 -15.61 4.86 -5.29
C SER A 276 -14.52 4.41 -6.27
N ASP A 277 -14.48 3.10 -6.54
CA ASP A 277 -13.52 2.45 -7.45
C ASP A 277 -14.23 1.74 -8.59
N SER A 278 -13.72 1.85 -9.81
CA SER A 278 -14.37 1.29 -11.02
C SER A 278 -14.46 -0.24 -10.99
N VAL A 279 -13.48 -0.93 -10.38
CA VAL A 279 -13.48 -2.39 -10.29
C VAL A 279 -14.51 -2.86 -9.27
N ILE A 280 -14.61 -2.19 -8.12
CA ILE A 280 -15.61 -2.50 -7.08
C ILE A 280 -17.03 -2.30 -7.63
N ILE A 281 -17.24 -1.21 -8.39
CA ILE A 281 -18.54 -0.93 -9.01
C ILE A 281 -18.87 -1.98 -10.10
N ASP A 282 -17.87 -2.47 -10.85
CA ASP A 282 -18.04 -3.56 -11.80
C ASP A 282 -18.43 -4.87 -11.10
N HIS A 283 -17.76 -5.23 -10.01
CA HIS A 283 -18.11 -6.41 -9.20
C HIS A 283 -19.57 -6.33 -8.70
N LEU A 284 -20.01 -5.14 -8.23
CA LEU A 284 -21.41 -4.94 -7.85
C LEU A 284 -22.36 -5.17 -9.01
N GLY A 285 -22.02 -4.65 -10.20
CA GLY A 285 -22.81 -4.88 -11.42
C GLY A 285 -22.95 -6.38 -11.74
N ASP A 286 -21.87 -7.14 -11.63
CA ASP A 286 -21.87 -8.58 -11.89
C ASP A 286 -22.73 -9.34 -10.86
N ALA A 287 -22.63 -8.97 -9.57
CA ALA A 287 -23.45 -9.57 -8.52
C ALA A 287 -24.93 -9.26 -8.69
N LEU A 288 -25.29 -8.02 -9.03
CA LEU A 288 -26.65 -7.62 -9.33
C LEU A 288 -27.22 -8.37 -10.55
N PHE A 289 -26.42 -8.59 -11.57
CA PHE A 289 -26.86 -9.34 -12.75
C PHE A 289 -27.30 -10.76 -12.38
N PHE A 290 -26.50 -11.48 -11.60
CA PHE A 290 -26.79 -12.85 -11.19
C PHE A 290 -27.83 -12.94 -10.06
N SER A 291 -28.06 -11.88 -9.28
CA SER A 291 -29.21 -11.80 -8.35
C SER A 291 -30.54 -11.50 -9.07
N GLY A 292 -30.53 -11.33 -10.41
CA GLY A 292 -31.70 -11.02 -11.22
C GLY A 292 -32.01 -9.54 -11.38
N ARG A 293 -31.28 -8.62 -10.73
CA ARG A 293 -31.43 -7.16 -10.76
C ARG A 293 -30.73 -6.55 -11.98
N LYS A 294 -31.05 -7.03 -13.19
CA LYS A 294 -30.32 -6.74 -14.45
C LYS A 294 -30.30 -5.25 -14.83
N ILE A 295 -31.37 -4.50 -14.55
CA ILE A 295 -31.42 -3.05 -14.86
C ILE A 295 -30.40 -2.31 -13.98
N GLU A 296 -30.33 -2.67 -12.72
CA GLU A 296 -29.39 -2.08 -11.77
C GLU A 296 -27.94 -2.47 -12.10
N ALA A 297 -27.70 -3.71 -12.57
CA ALA A 297 -26.41 -4.13 -13.06
C ALA A 297 -25.89 -3.22 -14.19
N VAL A 298 -26.72 -2.97 -15.19
CA VAL A 298 -26.36 -2.07 -16.32
C VAL A 298 -26.10 -0.64 -15.82
N PHE A 299 -26.84 -0.17 -14.82
CA PHE A 299 -26.59 1.13 -14.20
C PHE A 299 -25.21 1.18 -13.53
N GLN A 300 -24.84 0.15 -12.77
CA GLN A 300 -23.53 0.10 -12.12
C GLN A 300 -22.39 0.00 -13.14
N TRP A 301 -22.49 -0.79 -14.17
CA TRP A 301 -21.47 -0.85 -15.23
C TRP A 301 -21.28 0.49 -15.96
N LYS A 302 -22.38 1.24 -16.22
CA LYS A 302 -22.28 2.61 -16.74
C LYS A 302 -21.62 3.56 -15.76
N ARG A 303 -21.95 3.45 -14.48
CA ARG A 303 -21.34 4.25 -13.40
C ARG A 303 -19.85 3.96 -13.28
N ALA A 304 -19.41 2.69 -13.40
CA ALA A 304 -18.00 2.31 -13.34
C ALA A 304 -17.16 3.03 -14.40
N LEU A 305 -17.71 3.33 -15.59
CA LEU A 305 -17.00 4.09 -16.64
C LEU A 305 -16.66 5.53 -16.23
N GLU A 306 -17.35 6.10 -15.23
CA GLU A 306 -17.12 7.47 -14.74
C GLU A 306 -15.97 7.56 -13.74
N PHE A 307 -15.47 6.41 -13.21
CA PHE A 307 -14.46 6.33 -12.17
C PHE A 307 -13.11 5.80 -12.65
N ASN A 308 -12.41 6.55 -13.50
CA ASN A 308 -11.01 6.27 -13.93
C ASN A 308 -10.72 4.81 -14.32
N ALA A 309 -11.70 4.12 -14.93
CA ALA A 309 -11.53 2.75 -15.41
C ALA A 309 -10.36 2.66 -16.40
N SER A 310 -9.52 1.61 -16.27
CA SER A 310 -8.50 1.30 -17.27
C SER A 310 -9.11 1.07 -18.65
N ASP A 311 -8.35 1.23 -19.71
CA ASP A 311 -8.88 1.01 -21.07
C ASP A 311 -9.33 -0.45 -21.29
N GLU A 312 -8.69 -1.41 -20.62
CA GLU A 312 -9.12 -2.81 -20.61
C GLU A 312 -10.49 -2.96 -19.93
N LEU A 313 -10.66 -2.39 -18.74
CA LEU A 313 -11.94 -2.43 -18.01
C LEU A 313 -13.05 -1.69 -18.78
N LYS A 314 -12.77 -0.54 -19.41
CA LYS A 314 -13.74 0.17 -20.27
C LYS A 314 -14.28 -0.72 -21.38
N ASN A 315 -13.40 -1.50 -22.02
CA ASN A 315 -13.82 -2.44 -23.07
C ASN A 315 -14.72 -3.55 -22.50
N ILE A 316 -14.36 -4.11 -21.33
CA ILE A 316 -15.17 -5.12 -20.64
C ILE A 316 -16.56 -4.55 -20.29
N LEU A 317 -16.61 -3.38 -19.66
CA LEU A 317 -17.85 -2.71 -19.25
C LEU A 317 -18.76 -2.42 -20.46
N ASN A 318 -18.22 -1.89 -21.55
CA ASN A 318 -19.00 -1.61 -22.76
C ASN A 318 -19.60 -2.90 -23.35
N ASN A 319 -18.84 -3.99 -23.38
CA ASN A 319 -19.35 -5.28 -23.87
C ASN A 319 -20.47 -5.82 -22.95
N LYS A 320 -20.35 -5.67 -21.62
CA LYS A 320 -21.42 -6.04 -20.67
C LYS A 320 -22.68 -5.19 -20.88
N ILE A 321 -22.53 -3.87 -21.02
CA ILE A 321 -23.65 -2.92 -21.23
C ILE A 321 -24.39 -3.20 -22.52
N ASN A 322 -23.68 -3.51 -23.59
CA ASN A 322 -24.27 -3.80 -24.92
C ASN A 322 -24.83 -5.23 -25.02
N GLY A 323 -24.53 -6.10 -24.05
CA GLY A 323 -24.92 -7.51 -24.11
C GLY A 323 -24.02 -8.38 -24.98
N ASP A 324 -22.88 -7.86 -25.45
CA ASP A 324 -21.93 -8.57 -26.31
C ASP A 324 -21.15 -9.63 -25.54
N SER A 325 -20.91 -9.38 -24.23
CA SER A 325 -20.27 -10.33 -23.30
C SER A 325 -20.90 -10.17 -21.92
N LEU A 326 -21.62 -11.17 -21.47
CA LEU A 326 -22.22 -11.18 -20.14
C LEU A 326 -21.20 -11.62 -19.07
N PRO A 327 -21.37 -11.20 -17.79
CA PRO A 327 -20.55 -11.70 -16.71
C PRO A 327 -20.67 -13.22 -16.62
N LYS A 328 -19.59 -13.86 -16.14
CA LYS A 328 -19.59 -15.31 -15.94
C LYS A 328 -20.09 -15.61 -14.52
N PRO A 329 -20.84 -16.72 -14.33
CA PRO A 329 -21.19 -17.16 -12.97
C PRO A 329 -19.90 -17.44 -12.18
N GLY A 330 -19.98 -17.31 -10.87
CA GLY A 330 -18.85 -17.63 -9.99
C GLY A 330 -18.32 -19.04 -10.28
N VAL A 331 -17.00 -19.21 -10.23
CA VAL A 331 -16.30 -20.45 -10.62
C VAL A 331 -16.76 -21.66 -9.79
N ASN A 332 -17.24 -21.41 -8.58
CA ASN A 332 -17.70 -22.42 -7.61
C ASN A 332 -19.21 -22.34 -7.34
N ALA A 333 -19.95 -21.58 -8.15
CA ALA A 333 -21.39 -21.58 -8.08
C ALA A 333 -21.88 -23.01 -8.42
N VAL A 334 -22.36 -23.72 -7.44
CA VAL A 334 -23.00 -25.01 -7.66
C VAL A 334 -24.13 -24.77 -8.62
N SER A 335 -24.04 -25.33 -9.83
CA SER A 335 -25.13 -25.30 -10.81
C SER A 335 -26.37 -25.90 -10.14
N LYS A 336 -27.28 -25.03 -9.64
CA LYS A 336 -28.63 -25.50 -9.37
C LYS A 336 -29.19 -25.95 -10.73
N PRO A 337 -29.63 -27.21 -10.86
CA PRO A 337 -30.36 -27.59 -12.05
C PRO A 337 -31.57 -26.67 -12.19
N ILE A 338 -31.70 -26.09 -13.37
CA ILE A 338 -32.82 -25.24 -13.80
C ILE A 338 -34.11 -26.04 -13.69
#